data_46a4a5b166f1189e82330a0bbe1e62cf
#
_entry.id   46a4a5b166f1189e82330a0bbe1e62cf
#
_cell.length_a   1.000
_cell.length_b   1.000
_cell.length_c   1.000
_cell.angle_alpha   90.00
_cell.angle_beta   90.00
_cell.angle_gamma   90.00
#
_symmetry.space_group_name_H-M   'P 1'
#
loop_
_entity.id
_entity.type
_entity.pdbx_description
1 polymer ?
#
loop_
_entity_poly.entity_id
_entity_poly.type
_entity_poly.pdbx_seq_one_letter_code
_entity_poly.pdbx_strand_id
1 'polypeptide(L)'
;MNMAEFHTNRSNPMFAGSSGSDGAKLRVLIVEDSAIIRARLSESLAEIPNVQVVGQVETEAEALALMRQSQWDVAVLDLQLKQGTGLGLLKALPPGVRPPNTRIIVFTNYAFPQYRDRSLLLGADYFFDKAREFHRVREVVNTLAGGGSSVSH
;
A
#
# COMPACT_ATOMS: atom_id res chain seq x y z
N MET A 1 -7.04 15.33 22.22
CA MET A 1 -6.38 14.65 21.84
C MET A 1 -6.14 14.13 21.46
N ASN A 2 -6.65 14.55 21.87
CA ASN A 2 -6.05 13.82 21.49
C ASN A 2 -5.66 13.45 21.29
N MET A 3 -5.65 14.03 20.87
CA MET A 3 -4.89 13.45 20.58
C MET A 3 -4.40 13.03 20.65
N ALA A 4 -4.64 13.76 20.85
CA ALA A 4 -3.79 13.15 20.79
C ALA A 4 -3.61 12.72 21.10
N GLU A 5 -3.77 12.94 21.11
CA GLU A 5 -3.11 12.29 21.21
C GLU A 5 -2.85 11.75 21.24
N PHE A 6 -3.22 12.08 21.16
CA PHE A 6 -2.53 11.41 21.00
C PHE A 6 -2.11 11.23 21.05
N HIS A 7 -2.14 11.61 20.89
CA HIS A 7 -1.19 11.13 20.76
C HIS A 7 -0.75 10.93 21.04
N THR A 8 -0.64 11.67 20.94
CA THR A 8 0.27 11.21 21.02
C THR A 8 0.63 10.84 21.38
N ASN A 9 0.65 11.19 21.33
CA ASN A 9 1.45 10.52 21.41
C ASN A 9 2.02 10.33 21.55
N ARG A 10 2.31 10.67 21.59
CA ARG A 10 3.22 10.27 21.49
C ARG A 10 3.88 10.09 21.82
N SER A 11 3.70 10.62 22.02
CA SER A 11 4.66 10.19 22.21
C SER A 11 5.32 9.94 22.62
N ASN A 12 5.49 10.10 22.92
CA ASN A 12 6.52 9.73 23.16
C ASN A 12 7.38 9.55 23.20
N PRO A 13 7.66 9.71 23.47
CA PRO A 13 8.73 9.57 23.25
C PRO A 13 9.51 9.13 23.37
N MET A 14 9.64 9.05 23.70
CA MET A 14 10.55 8.71 23.59
C MET A 14 11.20 8.10 23.43
N PHE A 15 11.20 8.13 23.26
CA PHE A 15 11.87 7.52 22.72
C PHE A 15 12.51 7.17 22.21
N ALA A 16 12.56 7.43 22.40
CA ALA A 16 13.19 7.34 21.64
C ALA A 16 13.76 6.92 20.93
N GLY A 17 13.95 6.73 20.83
CA GLY A 17 14.50 6.49 20.05
C GLY A 17 14.69 5.85 19.45
N SER A 18 14.54 5.80 19.48
CA SER A 18 14.73 5.29 18.81
C SER A 18 14.67 5.00 18.13
N SER A 19 14.59 5.32 18.04
CA SER A 19 14.58 5.15 17.28
C SER A 19 14.33 5.06 16.48
N GLY A 20 14.38 5.62 16.46
CA GLY A 20 13.96 5.79 15.69
C GLY A 20 13.56 5.22 14.84
N SER A 21 13.58 5.45 14.34
CA SER A 21 13.37 4.73 13.33
C SER A 21 12.76 3.51 13.58
N ASP A 22 13.10 3.09 14.43
CA ASP A 22 12.70 1.80 14.75
C ASP A 22 11.27 1.75 15.13
N GLY A 23 10.66 2.81 15.43
CA GLY A 23 9.27 2.82 15.75
C GLY A 23 8.35 2.98 14.57
N ALA A 24 8.88 3.46 13.48
CA ALA A 24 8.04 3.79 12.34
C ALA A 24 7.88 2.58 11.43
N LYS A 25 6.67 2.09 11.26
CA LYS A 25 6.39 0.99 10.36
C LYS A 25 5.86 1.51 9.04
N LEU A 26 6.15 0.78 7.98
CA LEU A 26 5.58 1.06 6.66
C LEU A 26 4.11 0.64 6.68
N ARG A 27 3.23 1.58 6.41
CA ARG A 27 1.78 1.34 6.51
C ARG A 27 1.25 0.97 5.13
N VAL A 28 0.64 -0.21 5.05
CA VAL A 28 0.18 -0.77 3.77
C VAL A 28 -1.33 -0.91 3.78
N LEU A 29 -1.96 -0.45 2.70
CA LEU A 29 -3.37 -0.65 2.44
C LEU A 29 -3.52 -1.71 1.36
N ILE A 30 -4.53 -2.55 1.49
CA ILE A 30 -4.84 -3.57 0.48
C ILE A 30 -6.24 -3.30 -0.06
N VAL A 31 -6.34 -3.13 -1.38
CA VAL A 31 -7.60 -2.88 -2.08
C VAL A 31 -7.83 -4.07 -3.01
N GLU A 32 -8.63 -5.04 -2.56
CA GLU A 32 -8.75 -6.33 -3.21
C GLU A 32 -10.09 -6.97 -2.85
N ASP A 33 -10.89 -7.34 -3.84
CA ASP A 33 -12.22 -7.91 -3.56
C ASP A 33 -12.19 -9.42 -3.30
N SER A 34 -11.14 -10.14 -3.69
CA SER A 34 -11.04 -11.56 -3.39
C SER A 34 -10.57 -11.75 -1.94
N ALA A 35 -11.41 -12.36 -1.13
CA ALA A 35 -11.06 -12.60 0.27
C ALA A 35 -9.82 -13.47 0.41
N ILE A 36 -9.66 -14.45 -0.49
CA ILE A 36 -8.51 -15.36 -0.45
C ILE A 36 -7.22 -14.61 -0.77
N ILE A 37 -7.24 -13.81 -1.84
CA ILE A 37 -6.04 -13.04 -2.22
C ILE A 37 -5.72 -12.01 -1.15
N ARG A 38 -6.76 -11.35 -0.61
CA ARG A 38 -6.57 -10.35 0.43
C ARG A 38 -5.90 -10.96 1.66
N ALA A 39 -6.36 -12.15 2.06
CA ALA A 39 -5.77 -12.84 3.21
C ALA A 39 -4.32 -13.23 2.94
N ARG A 40 -4.04 -13.75 1.75
CA ARG A 40 -2.67 -14.14 1.39
C ARG A 40 -1.71 -12.94 1.38
N LEU A 41 -2.17 -11.83 0.81
CA LEU A 41 -1.37 -10.60 0.82
C LEU A 41 -1.13 -10.12 2.24
N SER A 42 -2.19 -10.07 3.03
CA SER A 42 -2.10 -9.58 4.40
C SER A 42 -1.12 -10.41 5.22
N GLU A 43 -1.22 -11.73 5.13
CA GLU A 43 -0.33 -12.63 5.86
C GLU A 43 1.12 -12.47 5.40
N SER A 44 1.32 -12.45 4.08
CA SER A 44 2.66 -12.33 3.53
C SER A 44 3.33 -11.02 3.91
N LEU A 45 2.60 -9.92 3.82
CA LEU A 45 3.17 -8.61 4.09
C LEU A 45 3.37 -8.38 5.59
N ALA A 46 2.50 -8.95 6.43
CA ALA A 46 2.63 -8.80 7.87
C ALA A 46 3.86 -9.52 8.42
N GLU A 47 4.42 -10.49 7.68
CA GLU A 47 5.65 -11.18 8.09
C GLU A 47 6.90 -10.32 7.91
N ILE A 48 6.81 -9.27 7.12
CA ILE A 48 7.98 -8.43 6.84
C ILE A 48 8.22 -7.50 8.02
N PRO A 49 9.46 -7.46 8.55
CA PRO A 49 9.77 -6.54 9.64
C PRO A 49 9.47 -5.10 9.25
N ASN A 50 8.94 -4.34 10.18
CA ASN A 50 8.63 -2.92 10.01
C ASN A 50 7.53 -2.65 8.98
N VAL A 51 6.63 -3.62 8.78
CA VAL A 51 5.47 -3.46 7.91
C VAL A 51 4.20 -3.69 8.73
N GLN A 52 3.21 -2.85 8.52
CA GLN A 52 1.92 -2.97 9.17
C GLN A 52 0.83 -2.82 8.12
N VAL A 53 -0.08 -3.79 8.03
CA VAL A 53 -1.25 -3.68 7.16
C VAL A 53 -2.30 -2.89 7.96
N VAL A 54 -2.59 -1.68 7.50
CA VAL A 54 -3.44 -0.76 8.26
C VAL A 54 -4.87 -0.70 7.74
N GLY A 55 -5.16 -1.35 6.62
CA GLY A 55 -6.53 -1.38 6.11
C GLY A 55 -6.67 -2.33 4.95
N GLN A 56 -7.87 -2.88 4.80
CA GLN A 56 -8.22 -3.81 3.72
C GLN A 56 -9.64 -3.49 3.29
N VAL A 57 -9.83 -3.20 2.01
CA VAL A 57 -11.15 -2.84 1.47
C VAL A 57 -11.39 -3.53 0.14
N GLU A 58 -12.64 -3.54 -0.33
CA GLU A 58 -13.07 -4.31 -1.50
C GLU A 58 -13.59 -3.45 -2.65
N THR A 59 -13.86 -2.17 -2.42
CA THR A 59 -14.49 -1.33 -3.42
C THR A 59 -13.73 -0.04 -3.64
N GLU A 60 -13.97 0.57 -4.79
CA GLU A 60 -13.36 1.85 -5.12
C GLU A 60 -13.74 2.92 -4.10
N ALA A 61 -15.01 3.00 -3.72
CA ALA A 61 -15.48 4.02 -2.79
C ALA A 61 -14.85 3.86 -1.41
N GLU A 62 -14.80 2.63 -0.91
CA GLU A 62 -14.16 2.37 0.38
C GLU A 62 -12.68 2.73 0.36
N ALA A 63 -12.01 2.36 -0.74
CA ALA A 63 -10.60 2.64 -0.89
C ALA A 63 -10.33 4.14 -0.93
N LEU A 64 -11.13 4.88 -1.69
CA LEU A 64 -10.96 6.31 -1.81
C LEU A 64 -11.15 7.00 -0.46
N ALA A 65 -12.18 6.61 0.29
CA ALA A 65 -12.43 7.18 1.61
C ALA A 65 -11.27 6.89 2.55
N LEU A 66 -10.80 5.66 2.56
CA LEU A 66 -9.70 5.25 3.44
C LEU A 66 -8.41 5.98 3.09
N MET A 67 -8.09 6.07 1.80
CA MET A 67 -6.86 6.72 1.35
C MET A 67 -6.85 8.23 1.57
N ARG A 68 -8.03 8.84 1.63
CA ARG A 68 -8.15 10.26 1.92
C ARG A 68 -8.11 10.55 3.42
N GLN A 69 -8.57 9.61 4.24
CA GLN A 69 -8.77 9.87 5.68
C GLN A 69 -7.65 9.31 6.55
N SER A 70 -6.90 8.36 6.07
CA SER A 70 -5.85 7.73 6.88
C SER A 70 -4.47 8.02 6.32
N GLN A 71 -3.47 7.76 7.14
CA GLN A 71 -2.09 7.87 6.70
C GLN A 71 -1.62 6.49 6.24
N TRP A 72 -1.02 6.45 5.08
CA TRP A 72 -0.54 5.21 4.48
C TRP A 72 0.70 5.51 3.65
N ASP A 73 1.50 4.47 3.44
CA ASP A 73 2.75 4.60 2.69
C ASP A 73 2.70 3.86 1.38
N VAL A 74 2.03 2.71 1.35
CA VAL A 74 1.92 1.87 0.17
C VAL A 74 0.49 1.38 0.04
N ALA A 75 -0.07 1.43 -1.15
CA ALA A 75 -1.36 0.82 -1.45
C ALA A 75 -1.15 -0.26 -2.50
N VAL A 76 -1.59 -1.48 -2.21
CA VAL A 76 -1.61 -2.58 -3.18
C VAL A 76 -3.05 -2.68 -3.66
N LEU A 77 -3.27 -2.50 -4.96
CA LEU A 77 -4.65 -2.46 -5.46
C LEU A 77 -4.83 -3.24 -6.75
N ASP A 78 -5.99 -3.85 -6.89
CA ASP A 78 -6.41 -4.51 -8.10
C ASP A 78 -7.15 -3.52 -8.99
N LEU A 79 -7.13 -3.76 -10.28
CA LEU A 79 -7.87 -2.94 -11.24
C LEU A 79 -9.34 -3.28 -11.27
N GLN A 80 -9.72 -4.53 -10.94
CA GLN A 80 -11.12 -4.92 -10.91
C GLN A 80 -11.54 -5.16 -9.47
N LEU A 81 -12.52 -4.41 -9.02
CA LEU A 81 -12.99 -4.47 -7.64
C LEU A 81 -14.45 -4.92 -7.61
N LYS A 82 -14.95 -5.22 -6.42
CA LYS A 82 -16.33 -5.62 -6.23
C LYS A 82 -17.29 -4.57 -6.78
N GLN A 83 -16.95 -3.32 -6.56
CA GLN A 83 -17.64 -2.18 -7.16
C GLN A 83 -16.58 -1.15 -7.52
N GLY A 84 -16.64 -0.64 -8.74
CA GLY A 84 -15.67 0.31 -9.21
C GLY A 84 -14.41 -0.36 -9.74
N THR A 85 -13.38 0.43 -9.94
CA THR A 85 -12.13 -0.04 -10.53
C THR A 85 -10.92 0.61 -9.89
N GLY A 86 -9.78 -0.08 -9.98
CA GLY A 86 -8.52 0.50 -9.55
C GLY A 86 -8.11 1.69 -10.43
N LEU A 87 -8.46 1.66 -11.71
CA LEU A 87 -8.16 2.80 -12.57
C LEU A 87 -8.94 4.04 -12.14
N GLY A 88 -10.21 3.87 -11.73
CA GLY A 88 -11.00 4.98 -11.20
C GLY A 88 -10.38 5.55 -9.95
N LEU A 89 -9.87 4.68 -9.09
CA LEU A 89 -9.20 5.10 -7.87
C LEU A 89 -7.93 5.90 -8.20
N LEU A 90 -7.13 5.43 -9.16
CA LEU A 90 -5.92 6.15 -9.57
C LEU A 90 -6.25 7.52 -10.12
N LYS A 91 -7.32 7.63 -10.90
CA LYS A 91 -7.76 8.92 -11.45
C LYS A 91 -8.13 9.89 -10.33
N ALA A 92 -8.76 9.40 -9.27
CA ALA A 92 -9.20 10.23 -8.17
C ALA A 92 -8.06 10.65 -7.25
N LEU A 93 -6.94 9.96 -7.30
CA LEU A 93 -5.79 10.21 -6.41
C LEU A 93 -4.49 10.35 -7.20
N PRO A 94 -4.40 11.37 -8.07
CA PRO A 94 -3.14 11.58 -8.80
C PRO A 94 -2.01 11.96 -7.84
N PRO A 95 -0.76 11.81 -8.27
CA PRO A 95 0.39 12.02 -7.39
C PRO A 95 0.38 13.36 -6.63
N GLY A 96 -0.16 14.41 -7.23
CA GLY A 96 -0.19 15.71 -6.55
C GLY A 96 -1.27 15.83 -5.49
N VAL A 97 -2.20 14.87 -5.42
CA VAL A 97 -3.33 14.90 -4.49
C VAL A 97 -3.08 14.01 -3.28
N ARG A 98 -2.46 12.85 -3.50
CA ARG A 98 -2.21 11.92 -2.39
C ARG A 98 -1.00 12.36 -1.58
N PRO A 99 -0.84 11.84 -0.35
CA PRO A 99 0.29 12.26 0.50
C PRO A 99 1.64 12.04 -0.18
N PRO A 100 2.61 12.90 0.08
CA PRO A 100 3.93 12.75 -0.54
C PRO A 100 4.60 11.46 -0.10
N ASN A 101 5.43 10.91 -0.97
CA ASN A 101 6.21 9.70 -0.71
C ASN A 101 5.39 8.43 -0.61
N THR A 102 4.12 8.48 -1.02
CA THR A 102 3.32 7.26 -1.10
C THR A 102 3.64 6.52 -2.40
N ARG A 103 3.42 5.21 -2.39
CA ARG A 103 3.65 4.36 -3.56
C ARG A 103 2.41 3.52 -3.81
N ILE A 104 2.11 3.31 -5.08
CA ILE A 104 0.98 2.47 -5.47
C ILE A 104 1.49 1.29 -6.29
N ILE A 105 1.11 0.10 -5.83
CA ILE A 105 1.43 -1.15 -6.51
C ILE A 105 0.12 -1.70 -7.09
N VAL A 106 0.02 -1.76 -8.41
CA VAL A 106 -1.12 -2.42 -9.05
C VAL A 106 -0.80 -3.90 -9.15
N PHE A 107 -1.72 -4.74 -8.68
CA PHE A 107 -1.55 -6.18 -8.63
C PHE A 107 -2.85 -6.80 -9.15
N THR A 108 -2.83 -7.29 -10.40
CA THR A 108 -4.06 -7.59 -11.10
C THR A 108 -3.94 -8.81 -12.03
N ASN A 109 -5.07 -9.48 -12.26
CA ASN A 109 -5.15 -10.50 -13.29
C ASN A 109 -5.26 -9.88 -14.69
N TYR A 110 -5.56 -8.59 -14.76
CA TYR A 110 -5.66 -7.88 -16.05
C TYR A 110 -4.31 -7.29 -16.41
N ALA A 111 -3.30 -8.17 -16.55
CA ALA A 111 -1.92 -7.74 -16.77
C ALA A 111 -1.60 -7.57 -18.26
N PHE A 112 -2.48 -6.88 -18.98
CA PHE A 112 -2.30 -6.57 -20.39
C PHE A 112 -1.57 -5.25 -20.54
N PRO A 113 -0.77 -5.10 -21.63
CA PRO A 113 0.02 -3.87 -21.82
C PRO A 113 -0.79 -2.58 -21.73
N GLN A 114 -2.01 -2.56 -22.27
CA GLN A 114 -2.82 -1.35 -22.23
C GLN A 114 -3.19 -0.96 -20.79
N TYR A 115 -3.43 -1.92 -19.91
CA TYR A 115 -3.74 -1.62 -18.51
C TYR A 115 -2.50 -1.22 -17.74
N ARG A 116 -1.38 -1.85 -18.08
CA ARG A 116 -0.11 -1.49 -17.47
C ARG A 116 0.25 -0.05 -17.80
N ASP A 117 0.20 0.29 -19.09
CA ASP A 117 0.56 1.62 -19.53
C ASP A 117 -0.36 2.68 -18.92
N ARG A 118 -1.65 2.38 -18.88
CA ARG A 118 -2.62 3.31 -18.32
C ARG A 118 -2.40 3.50 -16.82
N SER A 119 -2.15 2.42 -16.09
CA SER A 119 -1.92 2.48 -14.66
C SER A 119 -0.70 3.33 -14.33
N LEU A 120 0.39 3.10 -15.05
CA LEU A 120 1.62 3.86 -14.82
C LEU A 120 1.43 5.33 -15.18
N LEU A 121 0.72 5.61 -16.28
CA LEU A 121 0.42 6.97 -16.67
C LEU A 121 -0.40 7.71 -15.61
N LEU A 122 -1.30 7.00 -14.93
CA LEU A 122 -2.15 7.59 -13.90
C LEU A 122 -1.45 7.68 -12.54
N GLY A 123 -0.19 7.24 -12.46
CA GLY A 123 0.59 7.45 -11.25
C GLY A 123 0.90 6.21 -10.43
N ALA A 124 0.60 5.02 -10.93
CA ALA A 124 1.04 3.81 -10.26
C ALA A 124 2.55 3.70 -10.38
N ASP A 125 3.18 3.22 -9.33
CA ASP A 125 4.63 3.07 -9.29
C ASP A 125 5.08 1.70 -9.76
N TYR A 126 4.25 0.69 -9.56
CA TYR A 126 4.55 -0.70 -9.93
C TYR A 126 3.29 -1.36 -10.47
N PHE A 127 3.50 -2.33 -11.36
CA PHE A 127 2.40 -3.08 -11.97
C PHE A 127 2.81 -4.54 -12.07
N PHE A 128 2.08 -5.42 -11.38
CA PHE A 128 2.40 -6.84 -11.32
C PHE A 128 1.21 -7.72 -11.66
N ASP A 129 1.50 -8.86 -12.27
CA ASP A 129 0.54 -9.89 -12.66
C ASP A 129 0.26 -10.80 -11.47
N LYS A 130 -1.01 -10.92 -11.06
CA LYS A 130 -1.40 -11.79 -9.95
C LYS A 130 -0.99 -13.25 -10.16
N ALA A 131 -1.05 -13.71 -11.41
CA ALA A 131 -0.79 -15.11 -11.70
C ALA A 131 0.68 -15.47 -11.56
N ARG A 132 1.58 -14.51 -11.73
CA ARG A 132 3.00 -14.81 -11.83
C ARG A 132 3.88 -14.06 -10.86
N GLU A 133 3.42 -12.93 -10.34
CA GLU A 133 4.32 -12.00 -9.67
C GLU A 133 3.93 -11.67 -8.24
N PHE A 134 3.25 -12.60 -7.56
CA PHE A 134 2.90 -12.41 -6.16
C PHE A 134 4.13 -12.05 -5.32
N HIS A 135 5.23 -12.75 -5.56
CA HIS A 135 6.47 -12.53 -4.81
C HIS A 135 7.05 -11.13 -5.03
N ARG A 136 6.75 -10.50 -6.19
CA ARG A 136 7.27 -9.18 -6.49
C ARG A 136 6.66 -8.11 -5.58
N VAL A 137 5.39 -8.29 -5.23
CA VAL A 137 4.74 -7.35 -4.30
C VAL A 137 5.48 -7.39 -2.96
N ARG A 138 5.76 -8.59 -2.47
CA ARG A 138 6.49 -8.73 -1.20
C ARG A 138 7.89 -8.13 -1.29
N GLU A 139 8.60 -8.35 -2.39
CA GLU A 139 9.94 -7.80 -2.58
C GLU A 139 9.94 -6.28 -2.52
N VAL A 140 8.99 -5.66 -3.22
CA VAL A 140 8.91 -4.20 -3.25
C VAL A 140 8.59 -3.65 -1.86
N VAL A 141 7.61 -4.24 -1.19
CA VAL A 141 7.22 -3.78 0.15
C VAL A 141 8.39 -3.93 1.12
N ASN A 142 9.10 -5.05 1.05
CA ASN A 142 10.26 -5.27 1.90
C ASN A 142 11.34 -4.20 1.65
N THR A 143 11.60 -3.89 0.39
CA THR A 143 12.57 -2.85 0.04
C THR A 143 12.15 -1.48 0.56
N LEU A 144 10.86 -1.15 0.38
CA LEU A 144 10.34 0.14 0.84
C LEU A 144 10.35 0.25 2.37
N ALA A 145 10.26 -0.88 3.05
CA ALA A 145 10.34 -0.90 4.52
C ALA A 145 11.78 -0.83 5.03
N GLY A 146 12.75 -0.72 4.13
CA GLY A 146 14.16 -0.62 4.50
C GLY A 146 14.83 -1.97 4.67
N GLY A 147 14.15 -3.04 4.27
CA GLY A 147 14.71 -4.38 4.39
C GLY A 147 15.30 -4.83 3.08
N GLY A 148 16.28 -5.41 3.09
CA GLY A 148 16.78 -6.07 1.98
C GLY A 148 17.32 -5.40 0.84
N SER A 149 17.34 -4.55 0.91
CA SER A 149 17.81 -4.18 -0.09
C SER A 149 18.91 -4.42 -0.50
N SER A 150 19.18 -4.31 -0.19
CA SER A 150 20.18 -4.39 -0.58
C SER A 150 20.48 -5.30 -1.33
N VAL A 151 20.08 -5.78 -1.45
CA VAL A 151 20.41 -6.68 -2.06
C VAL A 151 20.25 -6.64 -3.28
N SER A 152 20.07 -6.37 -3.47
CA SER A 152 20.02 -6.38 -4.45
C SER A 152 20.32 -5.88 -5.23
N HIS A 153 20.65 -5.63 -5.11
CA HIS A 153 20.88 -5.11 -5.91
C HIS A 153 21.19 -5.38 -6.62
#